data_47b9feaafb3fe6f0948f428841a1ad5b
#
_entry.id   47b9feaafb3fe6f0948f428841a1ad5b
#
_cell.length_a   1.000
_cell.length_b   1.000
_cell.length_c   1.000
_cell.angle_alpha   90.00
_cell.angle_beta   90.00
_cell.angle_gamma   90.00
#
_symmetry.space_group_name_H-M   'P 1'
#
loop_
_entity.id
_entity.type
_entity.pdbx_description
1 polymer ?
#
loop_
_entity_poly.entity_id
_entity_poly.type
_entity_poly.pdbx_seq_one_letter_code
_entity_poly.pdbx_strand_id
1 'polypeptide(L)'
;MLFRSVKLVPGMIFTIEPMINAGRREIKQLPDGWSVVTRDRSLSAQWEHAVLVTDTGYEVLTVSPGVQPPPAFITTPVAIPAA
;
A
#
# COMPACT_ATOMS: atom_id res chain seq x y z
N MET A 1 2.05 -20.89 -6.06
CA MET A 1 0.90 -20.85 -5.20
C MET A 1 0.24 -19.49 -5.22
N LEU A 2 -1.05 -19.50 -5.20
CA LEU A 2 -1.79 -18.25 -5.21
C LEU A 2 -2.50 -18.05 -3.89
N PHE A 3 -2.17 -16.96 -3.23
CA PHE A 3 -2.96 -16.47 -2.12
C PHE A 3 -4.11 -15.65 -2.68
N ARG A 4 -5.21 -16.30 -2.93
CA ARG A 4 -6.36 -15.64 -3.55
C ARG A 4 -7.00 -14.64 -2.61
N SER A 5 -6.99 -14.97 -1.35
CA SER A 5 -7.51 -14.08 -0.33
C SER A 5 -6.94 -14.44 1.02
N VAL A 6 -6.66 -13.42 1.79
CA VAL A 6 -6.37 -13.54 3.21
C VAL A 6 -7.48 -12.83 3.94
N LYS A 7 -8.11 -13.52 4.88
CA LYS A 7 -9.19 -12.92 5.65
C LYS A 7 -8.60 -11.85 6.56
N LEU A 8 -9.15 -10.64 6.48
CA LEU A 8 -8.77 -9.57 7.38
C LEU A 8 -9.48 -9.75 8.71
N VAL A 9 -8.70 -9.71 9.77
CA VAL A 9 -9.18 -9.92 11.13
C VAL A 9 -8.86 -8.67 11.95
N PRO A 10 -9.78 -8.17 12.78
CA PRO A 10 -9.50 -7.03 13.66
C PRO A 10 -8.22 -7.24 14.46
N GLY A 11 -7.40 -6.20 14.53
CA GLY A 11 -6.09 -6.24 15.16
C GLY A 11 -4.92 -6.50 14.22
N MET A 12 -5.18 -6.94 12.99
CA MET A 12 -4.12 -7.07 11.99
C MET A 12 -3.56 -5.71 11.61
N ILE A 13 -2.24 -5.65 11.43
CA ILE A 13 -1.54 -4.49 10.90
C ILE A 13 -0.77 -4.95 9.67
N PHE A 14 -0.94 -4.23 8.58
CA PHE A 14 -0.19 -4.50 7.36
C PHE A 14 0.05 -3.18 6.62
N THR A 15 0.93 -3.22 5.62
CA THR A 15 1.21 -2.06 4.80
C THR A 15 0.60 -2.22 3.41
N ILE A 16 0.24 -1.08 2.82
CA ILE A 16 -0.16 -0.98 1.42
C ILE A 16 0.86 -0.07 0.76
N GLU A 17 1.63 -0.62 -0.15
CA GLU A 17 2.77 0.08 -0.74
C GLU A 17 2.88 -0.17 -2.25
N PRO A 18 1.91 0.31 -3.03
CA PRO A 18 1.95 0.10 -4.46
C PRO A 18 3.11 0.86 -5.11
N MET A 19 3.66 0.29 -6.15
CA MET A 19 4.58 0.97 -7.05
C MET A 19 3.85 1.25 -8.35
N ILE A 20 3.77 2.53 -8.71
CA ILE A 20 3.03 3.00 -9.88
C ILE A 20 4.03 3.46 -10.94
N ASN A 21 4.05 2.79 -12.07
CA ASN A 21 4.95 3.11 -13.17
C ASN A 21 4.19 3.88 -14.27
N ALA A 22 4.84 4.90 -14.82
CA ALA A 22 4.28 5.61 -15.97
C ALA A 22 4.31 4.77 -17.25
N GLY A 23 5.20 3.80 -17.33
CA GLY A 23 5.33 2.88 -18.45
C GLY A 23 4.96 1.46 -18.08
N ARG A 24 5.81 0.52 -18.49
CA ARG A 24 5.56 -0.90 -18.28
C ARG A 24 5.88 -1.34 -16.86
N ARG A 25 5.35 -2.49 -16.48
CA ARG A 25 5.52 -3.05 -15.14
C ARG A 25 6.85 -3.73 -14.88
N GLU A 26 7.56 -4.10 -15.93
CA GLU A 26 8.81 -4.85 -15.80
C GLU A 26 9.89 -4.02 -15.12
N ILE A 27 10.63 -4.65 -14.25
CA ILE A 27 11.69 -4.03 -13.47
C ILE A 27 13.04 -4.66 -13.79
N LYS A 28 14.11 -3.95 -13.42
CA LYS A 28 15.47 -4.44 -13.52
C LYS A 28 16.20 -4.16 -12.21
N GLN A 29 16.81 -5.19 -11.64
CA GLN A 29 17.69 -5.03 -10.50
C GLN A 29 19.08 -4.64 -10.97
N LEU A 30 19.67 -3.61 -10.34
CA LEU A 30 20.99 -3.14 -10.68
C LEU A 30 22.08 -4.05 -10.07
N PRO A 31 23.35 -3.92 -10.55
CA PRO A 31 24.44 -4.78 -10.07
C PRO A 31 24.74 -4.67 -8.58
N ASP A 32 24.33 -3.58 -7.92
CA ASP A 32 24.49 -3.44 -6.47
C ASP A 32 23.65 -4.44 -5.66
N GLY A 33 22.75 -5.18 -6.33
CA GLY A 33 21.88 -6.16 -5.68
C GLY A 33 20.75 -5.55 -4.85
N TRP A 34 20.62 -4.24 -4.85
CA TRP A 34 19.65 -3.50 -4.03
C TRP A 34 18.75 -2.60 -4.85
N SER A 35 19.32 -1.79 -5.73
CA SER A 35 18.55 -0.81 -6.50
C SER A 35 17.71 -1.49 -7.56
N VAL A 36 16.47 -1.07 -7.67
CA VAL A 36 15.52 -1.56 -8.67
C VAL A 36 15.02 -0.37 -9.47
N VAL A 37 15.01 -0.50 -10.77
CA VAL A 37 14.53 0.53 -11.69
C VAL A 37 13.52 -0.08 -12.64
N THR A 38 12.68 0.77 -13.24
CA THR A 38 11.83 0.32 -14.33
C THR A 38 12.70 -0.07 -15.52
N ARG A 39 12.33 -1.17 -16.17
CA ARG A 39 13.13 -1.67 -17.30
C ARG A 39 13.12 -0.70 -18.47
N ASP A 40 12.01 -0.02 -18.70
CA ASP A 40 11.85 0.95 -19.78
C ASP A 40 12.29 2.36 -19.41
N ARG A 41 12.86 2.55 -18.19
CA ARG A 41 13.30 3.82 -17.65
C ARG A 41 12.20 4.86 -17.47
N SER A 42 10.95 4.43 -17.45
CA SER A 42 9.84 5.31 -17.13
C SER A 42 9.88 5.73 -15.66
N LEU A 43 9.19 6.84 -15.37
CA LEU A 43 9.05 7.31 -14.01
C LEU A 43 8.23 6.31 -13.18
N SER A 44 8.61 6.18 -11.93
CA SER A 44 7.90 5.35 -10.96
C SER A 44 7.71 6.13 -9.68
N ALA A 45 6.57 5.92 -9.04
CA ALA A 45 6.26 6.49 -7.75
C ALA A 45 5.84 5.38 -6.80
N GLN A 46 6.21 5.53 -5.53
CA GLN A 46 5.83 4.60 -4.49
C GLN A 46 5.34 5.39 -3.28
N TRP A 47 4.30 4.88 -2.67
CA TRP A 47 3.79 5.42 -1.42
C TRP A 47 3.38 4.27 -0.53
N GLU A 48 3.52 4.46 0.77
CA GLU A 48 3.22 3.40 1.73
C GLU A 48 2.43 3.95 2.90
N HIS A 49 1.41 3.20 3.28
CA HIS A 49 0.70 3.42 4.53
C HIS A 49 0.60 2.11 5.30
N ALA A 50 0.75 2.20 6.62
CA ALA A 50 0.41 1.12 7.52
C ALA A 50 -1.05 1.24 7.94
N VAL A 51 -1.75 0.13 7.93
CA VAL A 51 -3.18 0.07 8.16
C VAL A 51 -3.48 -0.91 9.28
N LEU A 52 -4.30 -0.48 10.24
CA LEU A 52 -4.85 -1.34 11.27
C LEU A 52 -6.27 -1.74 10.88
N VAL A 53 -6.55 -3.02 10.92
CA VAL A 53 -7.91 -3.54 10.74
C VAL A 53 -8.67 -3.39 12.06
N THR A 54 -9.84 -2.75 12.00
CA THR A 54 -10.73 -2.57 13.16
C THR A 54 -11.99 -3.39 13.01
N ASP A 55 -12.82 -3.45 14.06
CA ASP A 55 -14.09 -4.15 13.99
C ASP A 55 -15.05 -3.58 12.96
N THR A 56 -14.90 -2.28 12.63
CA THR A 56 -15.82 -1.58 11.74
C THR A 56 -15.19 -1.15 10.43
N GLY A 57 -13.90 -1.43 10.22
CA GLY A 57 -13.23 -1.01 9.01
C GLY A 57 -11.72 -0.99 9.19
N TYR A 58 -11.13 0.18 9.04
CA TYR A 58 -9.68 0.32 9.12
C TYR A 58 -9.30 1.68 9.71
N GLU A 59 -8.04 1.77 10.15
CA GLU A 59 -7.41 3.01 10.57
C GLU A 59 -6.04 3.13 9.91
N VAL A 60 -5.75 4.29 9.34
CA VAL A 60 -4.43 4.56 8.77
C VAL A 60 -3.52 5.08 9.86
N LEU A 61 -2.45 4.35 10.16
CA LEU A 61 -1.56 4.65 11.27
C LEU A 61 -0.46 5.68 10.94
N THR A 62 -0.17 5.88 9.67
CA THR A 62 0.99 6.64 9.20
C THR A 62 0.64 8.03 8.69
N VAL A 63 -0.43 8.61 9.20
CA VAL A 63 -0.78 10.00 8.90
C VAL A 63 0.00 10.91 9.84
N SER A 64 0.84 11.78 9.27
CA SER A 64 1.68 12.69 10.06
C SER A 64 0.89 13.92 10.50
N PRO A 65 1.02 14.32 11.78
CA PRO A 65 0.41 15.57 12.25
C PRO A 65 0.98 16.78 11.50
N GLY A 66 0.11 17.76 11.20
CA GLY A 66 0.53 19.00 10.55
C GLY A 66 0.71 18.90 9.04
N VAL A 67 0.55 17.74 8.46
CA VAL A 67 0.54 17.53 7.01
C VAL A 67 -0.90 17.62 6.52
N GLN A 68 -1.08 18.03 5.25
CA GLN A 68 -2.40 18.05 4.64
C GLN A 68 -3.07 16.67 4.82
N PRO A 69 -4.31 16.62 5.33
CA PRO A 69 -4.98 15.35 5.54
C PRO A 69 -5.12 14.56 4.24
N PRO A 70 -4.95 13.24 4.27
CA PRO A 70 -5.27 12.41 3.11
C PRO A 70 -6.74 12.54 2.73
N PRO A 71 -7.08 12.19 1.49
CA PRO A 71 -8.48 12.16 1.07
C PRO A 71 -9.34 11.30 2.01
N ALA A 72 -10.63 11.65 2.13
CA ALA A 72 -11.54 10.96 3.04
C ALA A 72 -11.62 9.45 2.79
N PHE A 73 -11.48 9.01 1.55
CA PHE A 73 -11.50 7.59 1.23
C PHE A 73 -10.29 6.80 1.79
N ILE A 74 -9.23 7.51 2.21
CA ILE A 74 -8.06 6.90 2.85
C ILE A 74 -8.24 6.82 4.36
N THR A 75 -8.83 7.85 4.97
CA THR A 75 -8.89 8.00 6.43
C THR A 75 -10.22 7.60 7.04
N THR A 76 -11.30 7.67 6.26
CA THR A 76 -12.62 7.32 6.76
C THR A 76 -12.77 5.81 6.83
N PRO A 77 -13.04 5.24 8.00
CA PRO A 77 -13.27 3.80 8.11
C PRO A 77 -14.41 3.34 7.24
N VAL A 78 -14.19 2.24 6.55
CA VAL A 78 -15.24 1.57 5.76
C VAL A 78 -15.51 0.23 6.40
N ALA A 79 -16.79 -0.12 6.53
CA ALA A 79 -17.16 -1.40 7.09
C ALA A 79 -16.55 -2.55 6.25
N ILE A 80 -15.94 -3.49 6.96
CA ILE A 80 -15.39 -4.68 6.32
C ILE A 80 -16.50 -5.70 6.21
N PRO A 81 -16.82 -6.21 4.99
CA PRO A 81 -17.85 -7.21 4.82
C PRO A 81 -17.57 -8.43 5.69
N ALA A 82 -18.62 -9.02 6.24
CA ALA A 82 -18.51 -10.31 6.91
C ALA A 82 -18.01 -11.36 5.94
N ALA A 83 -17.09 -12.17 6.41
CA ALA A 83 -16.50 -13.20 5.54
C ALA A 83 -17.47 -14.35 5.30
#